data_f2d769488cc4dcdfd2fde29a100e1d25
#
_entry.id   f2d769488cc4dcdfd2fde29a100e1d25
#
_cell.length_a   1.000
_cell.length_b   1.000
_cell.length_c   1.000
_cell.angle_alpha   90.00
_cell.angle_beta   90.00
_cell.angle_gamma   90.00
#
_symmetry.space_group_name_H-M   'P 1'
#
loop_
_entity.id
_entity.type
_entity.pdbx_description
1 polymer ?
#
loop_
_entity_poly.entity_id
_entity_poly.type
_entity_poly.pdbx_seq_one_letter_code
_entity_poly.pdbx_strand_id
1 'polypeptide(L)'
;MTTVIVVAERDEKGEIVQSTRQAVTAASNLPDAQISVVITGDAPGSATSLPVGRVVTIAPIESTDNGIYDQATADLAALVSADSPDVVMFSKSDFGSVVGARLAFRIGAAFAPDCVEISGDASAAGTIGVTRPVYGGSALAEFEIASSPAIVTLRAGAFEPNTDTGAPVVESFDTDGLERKPR
;
A
#
# COMPACT_ATOMS: atom_id res chain seq x y z
N MET A 1 -1.88 16.95 -7.02
CA MET A 1 -1.21 15.71 -7.43
C MET A 1 -1.00 14.89 -6.17
N THR A 2 -1.66 13.74 -6.05
CA THR A 2 -1.58 12.86 -4.88
C THR A 2 -0.66 11.67 -5.19
N THR A 3 0.38 11.48 -4.40
CA THR A 3 1.34 10.38 -4.57
C THR A 3 0.92 9.18 -3.74
N VAL A 4 0.76 8.02 -4.38
CA VAL A 4 0.24 6.82 -3.74
C VAL A 4 1.20 5.65 -3.93
N ILE A 5 1.52 4.97 -2.84
CA ILE A 5 2.17 3.66 -2.86
C ILE A 5 1.12 2.59 -2.59
N VAL A 6 0.99 1.63 -3.48
CA VAL A 6 0.20 0.40 -3.28
C VAL A 6 1.18 -0.73 -3.00
N VAL A 7 1.08 -1.35 -1.84
CA VAL A 7 1.90 -2.51 -1.48
C VAL A 7 1.23 -3.77 -2.02
N ALA A 8 1.87 -4.41 -2.97
CA ALA A 8 1.34 -5.58 -3.65
C ALA A 8 1.58 -6.87 -2.87
N GLU A 9 0.63 -7.77 -2.98
CA GLU A 9 0.74 -9.15 -2.54
C GLU A 9 0.67 -10.09 -3.74
N ARG A 10 1.26 -11.27 -3.59
CA ARG A 10 1.31 -12.31 -4.61
C ARG A 10 0.62 -13.57 -4.13
N ASP A 11 0.05 -14.31 -5.06
CA ASP A 11 -0.48 -15.63 -4.82
C ASP A 11 0.63 -16.70 -4.81
N GLU A 12 0.25 -17.96 -4.61
CA GLU A 12 1.18 -19.11 -4.61
C GLU A 12 1.91 -19.32 -5.95
N LYS A 13 1.40 -18.74 -7.03
CA LYS A 13 2.03 -18.79 -8.36
C LYS A 13 2.96 -17.62 -8.61
N GLY A 14 3.05 -16.69 -7.65
CA GLY A 14 3.86 -15.49 -7.73
C GLY A 14 3.19 -14.34 -8.48
N GLU A 15 1.93 -14.48 -8.90
CA GLU A 15 1.18 -13.44 -9.61
C GLU A 15 0.50 -12.46 -8.65
N ILE A 16 0.23 -11.25 -9.12
CA ILE A 16 -0.46 -10.21 -8.34
C ILE A 16 -1.88 -10.65 -8.00
N VAL A 17 -2.22 -10.64 -6.70
CA VAL A 17 -3.56 -10.98 -6.24
C VAL A 17 -4.59 -9.92 -6.65
N GLN A 18 -5.85 -10.35 -6.74
CA GLN A 18 -6.96 -9.47 -7.13
C GLN A 18 -7.11 -8.27 -6.20
N SER A 19 -6.89 -8.44 -4.89
CA SER A 19 -6.99 -7.34 -3.93
C SER A 19 -5.95 -6.23 -4.16
N THR A 20 -4.79 -6.54 -4.70
CA THR A 20 -3.84 -5.51 -5.15
C THR A 20 -4.41 -4.69 -6.32
N ARG A 21 -5.07 -5.33 -7.29
CA ARG A 21 -5.74 -4.61 -8.40
C ARG A 21 -6.88 -3.73 -7.90
N GLN A 22 -7.60 -4.18 -6.87
CA GLN A 22 -8.62 -3.37 -6.18
C GLN A 22 -8.01 -2.14 -5.49
N ALA A 23 -6.83 -2.29 -4.89
CA ALA A 23 -6.11 -1.17 -4.30
C ALA A 23 -5.62 -0.16 -5.36
N VAL A 24 -5.22 -0.63 -6.54
CA VAL A 24 -4.89 0.25 -7.68
C VAL A 24 -6.13 1.04 -8.13
N THR A 25 -7.32 0.41 -8.18
CA THR A 25 -8.57 1.13 -8.46
C THR A 25 -8.85 2.20 -7.40
N ALA A 26 -8.73 1.84 -6.12
CA ALA A 26 -8.93 2.80 -5.03
C ALA A 26 -7.99 4.00 -5.13
N ALA A 27 -6.71 3.75 -5.46
CA ALA A 27 -5.73 4.80 -5.69
C ALA A 27 -6.08 5.69 -6.89
N SER A 28 -6.58 5.09 -7.99
CA SER A 28 -6.99 5.83 -9.20
C SER A 28 -8.20 6.73 -8.97
N ASN A 29 -8.99 6.51 -7.92
CA ASN A 29 -10.12 7.36 -7.56
C ASN A 29 -9.68 8.67 -6.86
N LEU A 30 -8.42 8.76 -6.43
CA LEU A 30 -7.89 9.99 -5.86
C LEU A 30 -7.52 11.00 -6.97
N PRO A 31 -7.75 12.31 -6.76
CA PRO A 31 -7.44 13.34 -7.74
C PRO A 31 -5.97 13.37 -8.13
N ASP A 32 -5.70 13.38 -9.44
CA ASP A 32 -4.35 13.46 -10.01
C ASP A 32 -3.37 12.45 -9.39
N ALA A 33 -3.85 11.23 -9.12
CA ALA A 33 -3.07 10.21 -8.43
C ALA A 33 -1.87 9.74 -9.26
N GLN A 34 -0.69 9.81 -8.66
CA GLN A 34 0.51 9.14 -9.16
C GLN A 34 0.75 7.87 -8.37
N ILE A 35 0.53 6.74 -9.02
CA ILE A 35 0.51 5.44 -8.37
C ILE A 35 1.82 4.71 -8.64
N SER A 36 2.47 4.29 -7.55
CA SER A 36 3.58 3.34 -7.54
C SER A 36 3.12 2.04 -6.90
N VAL A 37 3.44 0.90 -7.49
CA VAL A 37 3.19 -0.41 -6.90
C VAL A 37 4.50 -0.97 -6.38
N VAL A 38 4.54 -1.37 -5.12
CA VAL A 38 5.73 -1.94 -4.48
C VAL A 38 5.58 -3.43 -4.30
N ILE A 39 6.58 -4.19 -4.70
CA ILE A 39 6.59 -5.65 -4.70
C ILE A 39 7.86 -6.16 -4.05
N THR A 40 7.73 -7.19 -3.22
CA THR A 40 8.89 -7.91 -2.68
C THR A 40 9.41 -8.95 -3.68
N GLY A 41 10.70 -8.93 -3.98
CA GLY A 41 11.32 -9.78 -4.99
C GLY A 41 11.03 -9.32 -6.42
N ASP A 42 11.19 -10.22 -7.40
CA ASP A 42 11.05 -9.89 -8.82
C ASP A 42 9.62 -9.53 -9.21
N ALA A 43 9.46 -8.57 -10.11
CA ALA A 43 8.15 -8.17 -10.62
C ALA A 43 7.60 -9.21 -11.61
N PRO A 44 6.44 -9.85 -11.32
CA PRO A 44 5.80 -10.77 -12.26
C PRO A 44 5.20 -10.02 -13.46
N GLY A 45 4.89 -10.76 -14.53
CA GLY A 45 4.25 -10.20 -15.72
C GLY A 45 2.93 -9.48 -15.44
N SER A 46 2.17 -9.96 -14.47
CA SER A 46 0.93 -9.30 -14.00
C SER A 46 1.16 -7.94 -13.33
N ALA A 47 2.34 -7.71 -12.76
CA ALA A 47 2.70 -6.42 -12.20
C ALA A 47 3.19 -5.44 -13.28
N THR A 48 4.00 -5.92 -14.23
CA THR A 48 4.55 -5.10 -15.31
C THR A 48 3.48 -4.67 -16.34
N SER A 49 2.27 -5.15 -16.20
CA SER A 49 1.11 -4.76 -17.02
C SER A 49 0.07 -3.93 -16.25
N LEU A 50 0.33 -3.54 -15.02
CA LEU A 50 -0.59 -2.66 -14.27
C LEU A 50 -0.64 -1.25 -14.87
N PRO A 51 -1.80 -0.59 -14.87
CA PRO A 51 -1.96 0.78 -15.36
C PRO A 51 -1.51 1.80 -14.32
N VAL A 52 -0.24 1.74 -13.96
CA VAL A 52 0.39 2.61 -12.95
C VAL A 52 1.65 3.25 -13.54
N GLY A 53 2.14 4.31 -12.91
CA GLY A 53 3.33 5.00 -13.40
C GLY A 53 4.61 4.19 -13.17
N ARG A 54 4.69 3.50 -12.03
CA ARG A 54 5.91 2.84 -11.57
C ARG A 54 5.63 1.54 -10.82
N VAL A 55 6.47 0.55 -11.04
CA VAL A 55 6.57 -0.66 -10.21
C VAL A 55 7.96 -0.67 -9.57
N VAL A 56 8.00 -0.73 -8.24
CA VAL A 56 9.24 -0.75 -7.46
C VAL A 56 9.41 -2.14 -6.88
N THR A 57 10.53 -2.78 -7.16
CA THR A 57 10.91 -4.03 -6.51
C THR A 57 11.81 -3.74 -5.32
N ILE A 58 11.53 -4.38 -4.20
CA ILE A 58 12.39 -4.39 -3.02
C ILE A 58 12.93 -5.80 -2.79
N ALA A 59 13.96 -5.93 -1.98
CA ALA A 59 14.59 -7.23 -1.74
C ALA A 59 13.56 -8.31 -1.36
N PRO A 60 13.75 -9.56 -1.82
CA PRO A 60 12.87 -10.66 -1.43
C PRO A 60 12.93 -10.88 0.08
N ILE A 61 11.81 -11.25 0.66
CA ILE A 61 11.73 -11.56 2.09
C ILE A 61 12.28 -12.97 2.31
N GLU A 62 13.42 -13.07 2.97
CA GLU A 62 14.14 -14.33 3.16
C GLU A 62 13.67 -15.13 4.39
N SER A 63 12.96 -14.50 5.31
CA SER A 63 12.54 -15.13 6.57
C SER A 63 11.16 -15.74 6.47
N THR A 64 11.03 -17.01 6.88
CA THR A 64 9.75 -17.73 6.98
C THR A 64 9.08 -17.63 8.35
N ASP A 65 9.79 -17.08 9.34
CA ASP A 65 9.32 -16.90 10.72
C ASP A 65 8.77 -15.47 10.94
N ASN A 66 8.54 -15.08 12.18
CA ASN A 66 8.05 -13.76 12.56
C ASN A 66 8.87 -12.58 11.99
N GLY A 67 10.08 -12.84 11.49
CA GLY A 67 10.93 -11.86 10.83
C GLY A 67 10.41 -11.33 9.49
N ILE A 68 9.47 -12.00 8.82
CA ILE A 68 8.88 -11.54 7.55
C ILE A 68 8.24 -10.13 7.70
N TYR A 69 7.49 -9.91 8.75
CA TYR A 69 6.84 -8.62 8.99
C TYR A 69 7.83 -7.53 9.38
N ASP A 70 8.90 -7.90 10.10
CA ASP A 70 9.93 -6.95 10.54
C ASP A 70 10.76 -6.47 9.35
N GLN A 71 11.16 -7.39 8.46
CA GLN A 71 11.88 -7.05 7.24
C GLN A 71 11.03 -6.16 6.33
N ALA A 72 9.81 -6.59 5.99
CA ALA A 72 8.91 -5.82 5.13
C ALA A 72 8.63 -4.42 5.71
N THR A 73 8.44 -4.31 7.03
CA THR A 73 8.20 -3.02 7.69
C THR A 73 9.44 -2.11 7.58
N ALA A 74 10.65 -2.65 7.73
CA ALA A 74 11.88 -1.88 7.63
C ALA A 74 12.13 -1.38 6.20
N ASP A 75 11.99 -2.27 5.23
CA ASP A 75 12.22 -1.97 3.81
C ASP A 75 11.19 -0.95 3.29
N LEU A 76 9.90 -1.12 3.65
CA LEU A 76 8.85 -0.17 3.32
C LEU A 76 9.04 1.18 4.02
N ALA A 77 9.50 1.21 5.27
CA ALA A 77 9.77 2.47 5.96
C ALA A 77 10.87 3.27 5.27
N ALA A 78 11.91 2.61 4.77
CA ALA A 78 12.99 3.25 4.02
C ALA A 78 12.48 3.82 2.67
N LEU A 79 11.70 3.03 1.93
CA LEU A 79 11.12 3.48 0.67
C LEU A 79 10.16 4.66 0.89
N VAL A 80 9.27 4.58 1.88
CA VAL A 80 8.33 5.66 2.22
C VAL A 80 9.08 6.93 2.63
N SER A 81 10.19 6.80 3.34
CA SER A 81 11.04 7.95 3.70
C SER A 81 11.72 8.57 2.47
N ALA A 82 12.12 7.76 1.50
CA ALA A 82 12.77 8.25 0.27
C ALA A 82 11.76 8.91 -0.68
N ASP A 83 10.61 8.29 -0.90
CA ASP A 83 9.59 8.72 -1.86
C ASP A 83 8.63 9.77 -1.29
N SER A 84 8.48 9.84 0.03
CA SER A 84 7.56 10.76 0.72
C SER A 84 6.14 10.75 0.14
N PRO A 85 5.48 9.59 0.04
CA PRO A 85 4.13 9.50 -0.53
C PRO A 85 3.09 10.17 0.38
N ASP A 86 1.96 10.57 -0.20
CA ASP A 86 0.82 11.08 0.57
C ASP A 86 0.01 9.94 1.19
N VAL A 87 -0.07 8.79 0.48
CA VAL A 87 -0.87 7.63 0.91
C VAL A 87 -0.10 6.34 0.67
N VAL A 88 -0.16 5.41 1.64
CA VAL A 88 0.30 4.02 1.47
C VAL A 88 -0.89 3.09 1.67
N MET A 89 -1.20 2.30 0.65
CA MET A 89 -2.34 1.39 0.61
C MET A 89 -1.90 -0.06 0.66
N PHE A 90 -2.54 -0.83 1.51
CA PHE A 90 -2.42 -2.28 1.59
C PHE A 90 -3.78 -2.94 1.34
N SER A 91 -3.79 -4.18 0.90
CA SER A 91 -4.96 -5.05 1.03
C SER A 91 -5.20 -5.40 2.51
N LYS A 92 -6.46 -5.59 2.91
CA LYS A 92 -6.78 -6.14 4.24
C LYS A 92 -6.55 -7.64 4.25
N SER A 93 -5.30 -8.03 4.30
CA SER A 93 -4.80 -9.38 4.57
C SER A 93 -4.14 -9.41 5.95
N ASP A 94 -3.66 -10.57 6.39
CA ASP A 94 -2.83 -10.68 7.58
C ASP A 94 -1.53 -9.87 7.40
N PHE A 95 -0.90 -9.98 6.23
CA PHE A 95 0.29 -9.23 5.90
C PHE A 95 0.03 -7.71 5.94
N GLY A 96 -0.95 -7.23 5.18
CA GLY A 96 -1.26 -5.79 5.11
C GLY A 96 -1.70 -5.21 6.45
N SER A 97 -2.46 -5.97 7.24
CA SER A 97 -2.91 -5.51 8.57
C SER A 97 -1.74 -5.38 9.55
N VAL A 98 -0.82 -6.34 9.57
CA VAL A 98 0.33 -6.33 10.49
C VAL A 98 1.38 -5.33 10.02
N VAL A 99 1.79 -5.38 8.76
CA VAL A 99 2.85 -4.51 8.22
C VAL A 99 2.38 -3.06 8.16
N GLY A 100 1.13 -2.81 7.74
CA GLY A 100 0.57 -1.46 7.71
C GLY A 100 0.52 -0.79 9.07
N ALA A 101 0.07 -1.51 10.11
CA ALA A 101 0.05 -0.98 11.48
C ALA A 101 1.47 -0.72 12.04
N ARG A 102 2.40 -1.64 11.79
CA ARG A 102 3.81 -1.50 12.22
C ARG A 102 4.52 -0.36 11.48
N LEU A 103 4.29 -0.24 10.18
CA LEU A 103 4.82 0.85 9.37
C LEU A 103 4.34 2.19 9.89
N ALA A 104 3.02 2.34 10.12
CA ALA A 104 2.42 3.56 10.65
C ALA A 104 3.05 3.95 11.98
N PHE A 105 3.18 3.00 12.93
CA PHE A 105 3.83 3.25 14.20
C PHE A 105 5.30 3.68 14.04
N ARG A 106 6.05 2.99 13.17
CA ARG A 106 7.48 3.24 12.95
C ARG A 106 7.77 4.63 12.41
N ILE A 107 6.93 5.14 11.52
CA ILE A 107 7.11 6.46 10.88
C ILE A 107 6.27 7.57 11.51
N GLY A 108 5.48 7.26 12.55
CA GLY A 108 4.62 8.24 13.22
C GLY A 108 3.41 8.69 12.41
N ALA A 109 2.91 7.82 11.52
CA ALA A 109 1.78 8.08 10.65
C ALA A 109 0.45 7.58 11.23
N ALA A 110 -0.67 8.10 10.75
CA ALA A 110 -1.99 7.57 11.09
C ALA A 110 -2.26 6.28 10.31
N PHE A 111 -2.99 5.35 10.95
CA PHE A 111 -3.39 4.07 10.37
C PHE A 111 -4.91 3.90 10.39
N ALA A 112 -5.52 3.72 9.21
CA ALA A 112 -6.93 3.40 9.08
C ALA A 112 -7.12 1.99 8.49
N PRO A 113 -7.48 1.00 9.32
CA PRO A 113 -7.71 -0.36 8.84
C PRO A 113 -9.11 -0.55 8.28
N ASP A 114 -9.22 -1.48 7.30
CA ASP A 114 -10.50 -2.02 6.82
C ASP A 114 -11.39 -1.00 6.13
N CYS A 115 -10.79 -0.12 5.33
CA CYS A 115 -11.51 0.92 4.60
C CYS A 115 -12.29 0.33 3.42
N VAL A 116 -13.50 0.85 3.20
CA VAL A 116 -14.38 0.50 2.08
C VAL A 116 -14.50 1.64 1.07
N GLU A 117 -14.13 2.86 1.47
CA GLU A 117 -14.02 4.02 0.59
C GLU A 117 -12.79 4.83 0.95
N ILE A 118 -12.24 5.51 -0.03
CA ILE A 118 -11.17 6.49 0.12
C ILE A 118 -11.45 7.67 -0.80
N SER A 119 -11.23 8.88 -0.31
CA SER A 119 -11.49 10.13 -1.01
C SER A 119 -10.57 11.23 -0.52
N GLY A 120 -10.68 12.41 -1.10
CA GLY A 120 -9.93 13.59 -0.69
C GLY A 120 -8.75 13.89 -1.61
N ASP A 121 -8.12 15.02 -1.34
CA ASP A 121 -6.96 15.53 -2.08
C ASP A 121 -5.88 15.91 -1.08
N ALA A 122 -4.92 15.02 -0.91
CA ALA A 122 -3.80 15.22 0.00
C ALA A 122 -2.97 16.46 -0.38
N SER A 123 -2.95 16.83 -1.68
CA SER A 123 -2.17 17.96 -2.17
C SER A 123 -2.84 19.31 -1.88
N ALA A 124 -4.17 19.39 -1.89
CA ALA A 124 -4.92 20.63 -1.75
C ALA A 124 -5.36 20.89 -0.30
N ALA A 125 -5.97 19.89 0.35
CA ALA A 125 -6.48 20.03 1.72
C ALA A 125 -5.57 19.39 2.78
N GLY A 126 -4.57 18.62 2.36
CA GLY A 126 -3.67 17.86 3.25
C GLY A 126 -4.37 16.75 4.02
N THR A 127 -5.59 16.35 3.61
CA THR A 127 -6.38 15.33 4.28
C THR A 127 -6.88 14.25 3.31
N ILE A 128 -6.90 13.03 3.79
CA ILE A 128 -7.50 11.88 3.11
C ILE A 128 -8.73 11.44 3.90
N GLY A 129 -9.89 11.43 3.24
CA GLY A 129 -11.13 10.87 3.77
C GLY A 129 -11.17 9.37 3.60
N VAL A 130 -11.59 8.65 4.64
CA VAL A 130 -11.78 7.19 4.60
C VAL A 130 -13.09 6.81 5.26
N THR A 131 -13.80 5.85 4.67
CA THR A 131 -15.00 5.23 5.25
C THR A 131 -14.68 3.80 5.64
N ARG A 132 -15.04 3.39 6.84
CA ARG A 132 -14.83 2.03 7.32
C ARG A 132 -15.99 1.52 8.15
N PRO A 133 -16.28 0.19 8.11
CA PRO A 133 -17.29 -0.40 8.98
C PRO A 133 -16.82 -0.41 10.44
N VAL A 134 -17.76 -0.13 11.31
CA VAL A 134 -17.61 -0.18 12.77
C VAL A 134 -18.73 -1.01 13.39
N TYR A 135 -18.61 -1.34 14.68
CA TYR A 135 -19.59 -2.16 15.40
C TYR A 135 -19.94 -3.47 14.67
N GLY A 136 -18.90 -4.21 14.23
CA GLY A 136 -19.11 -5.47 13.50
C GLY A 136 -19.76 -5.30 12.11
N GLY A 137 -19.69 -4.11 11.53
CA GLY A 137 -20.28 -3.81 10.22
C GLY A 137 -21.71 -3.25 10.28
N SER A 138 -22.24 -3.00 11.48
CA SER A 138 -23.59 -2.44 11.67
C SER A 138 -23.68 -0.95 11.33
N ALA A 139 -22.55 -0.25 11.28
CA ALA A 139 -22.47 1.15 10.90
C ALA A 139 -21.21 1.44 10.08
N LEU A 140 -21.24 2.49 9.29
CA LEU A 140 -20.07 3.06 8.63
C LEU A 140 -19.64 4.31 9.39
N ALA A 141 -18.35 4.50 9.57
CA ALA A 141 -17.77 5.70 10.12
C ALA A 141 -16.85 6.35 9.09
N GLU A 142 -16.98 7.65 8.96
CA GLU A 142 -16.12 8.47 8.11
C GLU A 142 -15.08 9.16 8.97
N PHE A 143 -13.84 9.17 8.50
CA PHE A 143 -12.73 9.81 9.18
C PHE A 143 -11.92 10.64 8.17
N GLU A 144 -11.35 11.73 8.66
CA GLU A 144 -10.32 12.48 7.95
C GLU A 144 -8.95 12.20 8.56
N ILE A 145 -7.98 11.88 7.71
CA ILE A 145 -6.58 11.64 8.09
C ILE A 145 -5.76 12.85 7.63
N ALA A 146 -5.25 13.60 8.58
CA ALA A 146 -4.42 14.79 8.33
C ALA A 146 -2.91 14.51 8.35
N SER A 147 -2.49 13.25 8.57
CA SER A 147 -1.07 12.89 8.52
C SER A 147 -0.64 12.52 7.11
N SER A 148 0.59 12.87 6.73
CA SER A 148 1.24 12.38 5.52
C SER A 148 2.49 11.57 5.91
N PRO A 149 2.58 10.32 5.46
CA PRO A 149 1.54 9.61 4.70
C PRO A 149 0.35 9.17 5.55
N ALA A 150 -0.82 9.02 4.91
CA ALA A 150 -1.92 8.24 5.45
C ALA A 150 -1.69 6.76 5.14
N ILE A 151 -1.73 5.89 6.13
CA ILE A 151 -1.59 4.44 5.91
C ILE A 151 -2.96 3.78 6.04
N VAL A 152 -3.39 3.06 5.00
CA VAL A 152 -4.71 2.44 4.97
C VAL A 152 -4.64 0.97 4.56
N THR A 153 -5.54 0.13 5.11
CA THR A 153 -5.83 -1.17 4.51
C THR A 153 -7.22 -1.17 3.90
N LEU A 154 -7.35 -1.73 2.70
CA LEU A 154 -8.58 -1.75 1.92
C LEU A 154 -9.26 -3.11 2.04
N ARG A 155 -10.55 -3.11 2.30
CA ARG A 155 -11.36 -4.33 2.38
C ARG A 155 -11.46 -4.99 1.01
N ALA A 156 -11.21 -6.29 0.94
CA ALA A 156 -11.41 -7.07 -0.28
C ALA A 156 -12.86 -6.97 -0.74
N GLY A 157 -13.06 -6.74 -2.03
CA GLY A 157 -14.39 -6.60 -2.64
C GLY A 157 -15.06 -5.22 -2.46
N ALA A 158 -14.43 -4.26 -1.77
CA ALA A 158 -14.94 -2.90 -1.68
C ALA A 158 -14.74 -2.09 -2.97
N PHE A 159 -13.77 -2.48 -3.78
CA PHE A 159 -13.44 -1.85 -5.06
C PHE A 159 -13.43 -2.89 -6.16
N GLU A 160 -13.83 -2.52 -7.37
CA GLU A 160 -13.67 -3.38 -8.53
C GLU A 160 -12.19 -3.52 -8.88
N PRO A 161 -11.73 -4.73 -9.26
CA PRO A 161 -10.33 -4.90 -9.64
C PRO A 161 -10.05 -4.16 -10.96
N ASN A 162 -8.96 -3.42 -11.01
CA ASN A 162 -8.53 -2.77 -12.25
C ASN A 162 -8.17 -3.80 -13.32
N THR A 163 -8.82 -3.72 -14.47
CA THR A 163 -8.60 -4.61 -15.62
C THR A 163 -7.81 -3.96 -16.74
N ASP A 164 -7.56 -2.66 -16.65
CA ASP A 164 -6.76 -1.93 -17.63
C ASP A 164 -5.31 -2.44 -17.62
N THR A 165 -4.65 -2.21 -18.72
CA THR A 165 -3.24 -2.54 -18.90
C THR A 165 -2.42 -1.28 -19.13
N GLY A 166 -1.21 -1.29 -18.62
CA GLY A 166 -0.24 -0.21 -18.75
C GLY A 166 1.16 -0.75 -19.06
N ALA A 167 2.11 0.14 -19.05
CA ALA A 167 3.53 -0.17 -19.21
C ALA A 167 4.32 0.65 -18.17
N PRO A 168 4.25 0.28 -16.89
CA PRO A 168 4.95 1.01 -15.84
C PRO A 168 6.46 0.95 -16.00
N VAL A 169 7.16 1.96 -15.53
CA VAL A 169 8.61 1.88 -15.34
C VAL A 169 8.88 0.92 -14.19
N VAL A 170 9.71 -0.09 -14.42
CA VAL A 170 10.11 -1.05 -13.39
C VAL A 170 11.51 -0.67 -12.88
N GLU A 171 11.63 -0.47 -11.58
CA GLU A 171 12.89 -0.11 -10.95
C GLU A 171 13.08 -0.87 -9.63
N SER A 172 14.33 -1.02 -9.22
CA SER A 172 14.68 -1.67 -7.96
C SER A 172 15.05 -0.62 -6.92
N PHE A 173 14.50 -0.76 -5.72
CA PHE A 173 14.91 0.02 -4.55
C PHE A 173 15.86 -0.82 -3.71
N ASP A 174 17.08 -0.32 -3.54
CA ASP A 174 18.11 -1.00 -2.75
C ASP A 174 17.81 -0.86 -1.26
N THR A 175 17.65 -2.00 -0.61
CA THR A 175 17.44 -2.11 0.84
C THR A 175 18.66 -2.69 1.57
N ASP A 176 19.79 -2.88 0.89
CA ASP A 176 21.01 -3.40 1.49
C ASP A 176 21.57 -2.39 2.50
N GLY A 177 21.95 -2.90 3.67
CA GLY A 177 22.50 -2.08 4.75
C GLY A 177 21.46 -1.42 5.67
N LEU A 178 20.16 -1.61 5.45
CA LEU A 178 19.15 -1.10 6.36
C LEU A 178 19.17 -1.85 7.69
N GLU A 179 19.17 -1.10 8.81
CA GLU A 179 19.03 -1.70 10.15
C GLU A 179 17.61 -2.28 10.32
N ARG A 180 17.52 -3.60 10.21
CA ARG A 180 16.28 -4.38 10.37
C ARG A 180 16.06 -4.80 11.83
N LYS A 181 16.36 -3.91 12.79
CA LYS A 181 16.14 -4.21 14.22
C LYS A 181 14.65 -4.27 14.53
N PRO A 182 14.16 -5.36 15.12
CA PRO A 182 12.85 -5.39 15.74
C PRO A 182 12.84 -4.37 16.90
N ARG A 183 11.78 -3.57 16.98
CA ARG A 183 11.48 -2.73 18.15
C ARG A 183 10.42 -3.39 18.99
#